data_41e2ae7ba691f755408ecab7728c7e18
#
_entry.id   41e2ae7ba691f755408ecab7728c7e18
#
_cell.length_a   1.000
_cell.length_b   1.000
_cell.length_c   1.000
_cell.angle_alpha   90.00
_cell.angle_beta   90.00
_cell.angle_gamma   90.00
#
_symmetry.space_group_name_H-M   'P 1'
#
loop_
_entity.id
_entity.type
_entity.pdbx_description
1 polymer ?
#
loop_
_entity_poly.entity_id
_entity_poly.type
_entity_poly.pdbx_seq_one_letter_code
_entity_poly.pdbx_strand_id
1 'polypeptide(L)'
;MVIKGNGAVNTMEAVKINTKEKERTKVTYHKSVFSSVLTGITWGAAILALAVLVFLVGFILIRGVKNLTLEQFAWTYNTENVTMLPAIINTVTMTVLSLLLAAPLGIFSAIYLVEYANKRGTLVGLIRITAETLSGIPSIVYGLFGMLFFTKTLKMGYSMMSGACTLAIMILPLIMRTAEEALKSVPDSYREASFGLGAGKLRTIFKIVLPSAVPGILSGVILATGRVVGETAALLFTAGTIAKVAGLMDSGRTLAVHMYALS
;
A
#
# COMPACT_ATOMS: atom_id res chain seq x y z
N MET A 1 45.62 0.11 -60.88
CA MET A 1 44.34 0.29 -61.57
C MET A 1 43.22 0.16 -60.56
N VAL A 2 42.64 1.26 -60.24
CA VAL A 2 41.38 1.62 -59.64
C VAL A 2 40.52 0.50 -59.01
N ILE A 3 40.40 0.49 -57.70
CA ILE A 3 39.18 0.09 -56.96
C ILE A 3 38.86 1.20 -55.94
N LYS A 4 38.18 2.24 -56.40
CA LYS A 4 37.47 3.20 -55.57
C LYS A 4 36.05 3.32 -56.12
N GLY A 5 35.04 2.77 -55.41
CA GLY A 5 33.67 3.02 -55.84
C GLY A 5 32.56 2.36 -55.03
N ASN A 6 32.81 1.37 -54.17
CA ASN A 6 31.71 0.66 -53.51
C ASN A 6 31.37 1.10 -52.06
N GLY A 7 32.17 1.92 -51.41
CA GLY A 7 31.92 2.34 -50.03
C GLY A 7 30.90 3.50 -49.88
N ALA A 8 30.85 4.38 -50.87
CA ALA A 8 30.00 5.58 -50.81
C ALA A 8 28.53 5.32 -51.18
N VAL A 9 28.27 4.30 -52.01
CA VAL A 9 26.91 3.92 -52.43
C VAL A 9 26.17 3.22 -51.25
N ASN A 10 26.88 2.36 -50.49
CA ASN A 10 26.28 1.68 -49.33
C ASN A 10 25.97 2.61 -48.19
N THR A 11 26.74 3.68 -47.98
CA THR A 11 26.46 4.66 -46.91
C THR A 11 25.24 5.56 -47.25
N MET A 12 25.06 5.92 -48.51
CA MET A 12 23.89 6.70 -48.93
C MET A 12 22.59 5.89 -48.94
N GLU A 13 22.64 4.61 -49.27
CA GLU A 13 21.48 3.71 -49.13
C GLU A 13 21.11 3.44 -47.68
N ALA A 14 22.10 3.20 -46.82
CA ALA A 14 21.85 3.01 -45.37
C ALA A 14 21.28 4.28 -44.72
N VAL A 15 21.70 5.47 -45.10
CA VAL A 15 21.16 6.75 -44.65
C VAL A 15 19.73 6.96 -45.18
N LYS A 16 19.43 6.56 -46.42
CA LYS A 16 18.06 6.65 -46.99
C LYS A 16 17.09 5.63 -46.37
N ILE A 17 17.56 4.45 -45.99
CA ILE A 17 16.77 3.45 -45.27
C ILE A 17 16.45 3.94 -43.86
N ASN A 18 17.42 4.50 -43.15
CA ASN A 18 17.27 5.04 -41.79
C ASN A 18 16.34 6.28 -41.76
N THR A 19 16.35 7.13 -42.78
CA THR A 19 15.42 8.26 -42.91
C THR A 19 14.00 7.80 -43.24
N LYS A 20 13.82 6.80 -44.10
CA LYS A 20 12.51 6.19 -44.39
C LYS A 20 11.93 5.44 -43.19
N GLU A 21 12.76 4.81 -42.38
CA GLU A 21 12.35 4.14 -41.16
C GLU A 21 11.94 5.14 -40.07
N LYS A 22 12.64 6.29 -39.96
CA LYS A 22 12.29 7.41 -39.08
C LYS A 22 11.02 8.15 -39.51
N GLU A 23 10.68 8.15 -40.78
CA GLU A 23 9.43 8.69 -41.29
C GLU A 23 8.23 7.73 -41.09
N ARG A 24 8.47 6.40 -41.08
CA ARG A 24 7.42 5.41 -40.78
C ARG A 24 7.01 5.38 -39.33
N THR A 25 7.84 5.88 -38.40
CA THR A 25 7.52 5.92 -36.96
C THR A 25 6.75 7.17 -36.52
N LYS A 26 6.46 8.11 -37.43
CA LYS A 26 5.43 9.13 -37.16
C LYS A 26 4.06 8.50 -37.37
N VAL A 27 3.64 7.64 -36.44
CA VAL A 27 2.25 7.26 -36.28
C VAL A 27 1.48 8.54 -35.96
N THR A 28 0.92 9.17 -36.99
CA THR A 28 -0.04 10.26 -36.84
C THR A 28 -1.28 9.65 -36.22
N TYR A 29 -1.36 9.73 -34.89
CA TYR A 29 -2.59 9.44 -34.16
C TYR A 29 -3.66 10.43 -34.64
N HIS A 30 -4.45 10.01 -35.60
CA HIS A 30 -5.67 10.68 -35.95
C HIS A 30 -6.58 10.57 -34.71
N LYS A 31 -6.63 11.60 -33.88
CA LYS A 31 -7.58 11.66 -32.76
C LYS A 31 -8.98 11.58 -33.37
N SER A 32 -9.58 10.40 -33.33
CA SER A 32 -10.98 10.26 -33.73
C SER A 32 -11.82 11.13 -32.79
N VAL A 33 -12.89 11.72 -33.29
CA VAL A 33 -13.83 12.52 -32.49
C VAL A 33 -14.29 11.72 -31.28
N PHE A 34 -14.49 10.43 -31.43
CA PHE A 34 -14.81 9.50 -30.35
C PHE A 34 -13.73 9.44 -29.25
N SER A 35 -12.44 9.40 -29.60
CA SER A 35 -11.34 9.44 -28.63
C SER A 35 -11.31 10.78 -27.87
N SER A 36 -11.60 11.89 -28.52
CA SER A 36 -11.65 13.21 -27.88
C SER A 36 -12.82 13.31 -26.90
N VAL A 37 -13.99 12.76 -27.27
CA VAL A 37 -15.18 12.71 -26.40
C VAL A 37 -14.90 11.84 -25.17
N LEU A 38 -14.34 10.64 -25.34
CA LEU A 38 -13.96 9.76 -24.23
C LEU A 38 -12.96 10.44 -23.29
N THR A 39 -11.95 11.12 -23.85
CA THR A 39 -10.98 11.86 -23.05
C THR A 39 -11.66 12.98 -22.26
N GLY A 40 -12.58 13.71 -22.86
CA GLY A 40 -13.36 14.75 -22.19
C GLY A 40 -14.22 14.20 -21.04
N ILE A 41 -14.90 13.07 -21.25
CA ILE A 41 -15.68 12.38 -20.22
C ILE A 41 -14.78 11.92 -19.07
N THR A 42 -13.62 11.34 -19.38
CA THR A 42 -12.66 10.87 -18.35
C THR A 42 -12.14 12.05 -17.49
N TRP A 43 -11.75 13.15 -18.12
CA TRP A 43 -11.34 14.36 -17.39
C TRP A 43 -12.49 14.95 -16.58
N GLY A 44 -13.70 15.02 -17.14
CA GLY A 44 -14.89 15.48 -16.43
C GLY A 44 -15.19 14.65 -15.19
N ALA A 45 -15.15 13.31 -15.31
CA ALA A 45 -15.33 12.40 -14.18
C ALA A 45 -14.22 12.56 -13.11
N ALA A 46 -12.96 12.70 -13.52
CA ALA A 46 -11.85 12.92 -12.61
C ALA A 46 -11.97 14.24 -11.83
N ILE A 47 -12.31 15.32 -12.52
CA ILE A 47 -12.53 16.64 -11.90
C ILE A 47 -13.73 16.59 -10.94
N LEU A 48 -14.84 15.94 -11.32
CA LEU A 48 -16.01 15.77 -10.46
C LEU A 48 -15.66 14.99 -9.18
N ALA A 49 -14.95 13.87 -9.32
CA ALA A 49 -14.53 13.06 -8.17
C ALA A 49 -13.63 13.86 -7.22
N LEU A 50 -12.66 14.62 -7.78
CA LEU A 50 -11.80 15.48 -7.00
C LEU A 50 -12.57 16.59 -6.29
N ALA A 51 -13.52 17.24 -6.99
CA ALA A 51 -14.35 18.30 -6.43
C ALA A 51 -15.21 17.79 -5.26
N VAL A 52 -15.84 16.61 -5.40
CA VAL A 52 -16.60 15.98 -4.33
C VAL A 52 -15.70 15.65 -3.12
N LEU A 53 -14.51 15.10 -3.35
CA LEU A 53 -13.56 14.81 -2.28
C LEU A 53 -13.15 16.09 -1.54
N VAL A 54 -12.75 17.15 -2.26
CA VAL A 54 -12.34 18.43 -1.67
C VAL A 54 -13.51 19.08 -0.92
N PHE A 55 -14.72 19.01 -1.48
CA PHE A 55 -15.92 19.52 -0.82
C PHE A 55 -16.20 18.79 0.50
N LEU A 56 -16.16 17.44 0.50
CA LEU A 56 -16.40 16.64 1.72
C LEU A 56 -15.36 16.95 2.79
N VAL A 57 -14.07 16.93 2.43
CA VAL A 57 -12.98 17.25 3.36
C VAL A 57 -13.12 18.67 3.90
N GLY A 58 -13.35 19.65 3.02
CA GLY A 58 -13.55 21.05 3.40
C GLY A 58 -14.76 21.23 4.33
N PHE A 59 -15.88 20.60 4.01
CA PHE A 59 -17.08 20.63 4.85
C PHE A 59 -16.83 20.08 6.25
N ILE A 60 -16.17 18.89 6.34
CA ILE A 60 -15.84 18.26 7.63
C ILE A 60 -14.90 19.16 8.43
N LEU A 61 -13.85 19.73 7.81
CA LEU A 61 -12.90 20.59 8.48
C LEU A 61 -13.55 21.87 9.00
N ILE A 62 -14.33 22.57 8.16
CA ILE A 62 -14.97 23.84 8.53
C ILE A 62 -15.98 23.63 9.68
N ARG A 63 -16.77 22.55 9.60
CA ARG A 63 -17.74 22.22 10.65
C ARG A 63 -17.08 21.66 11.90
N GLY A 64 -16.07 20.79 11.74
CA GLY A 64 -15.38 20.11 12.83
C GLY A 64 -14.55 21.07 13.69
N VAL A 65 -13.72 21.92 13.07
CA VAL A 65 -12.84 22.84 13.79
C VAL A 65 -13.62 23.81 14.69
N LYS A 66 -14.80 24.25 14.24
CA LYS A 66 -15.66 25.13 15.04
C LYS A 66 -16.16 24.51 16.35
N ASN A 67 -16.27 23.18 16.39
CA ASN A 67 -16.84 22.43 17.54
C ASN A 67 -15.75 21.75 18.38
N LEU A 68 -14.46 21.96 18.08
CA LEU A 68 -13.37 21.44 18.88
C LEU A 68 -13.22 22.26 20.17
N THR A 69 -13.41 21.59 21.31
CA THR A 69 -13.19 22.14 22.64
C THR A 69 -11.99 21.47 23.31
N LEU A 70 -11.30 22.18 24.21
CA LEU A 70 -10.16 21.60 24.94
C LEU A 70 -10.57 20.44 25.86
N GLU A 71 -11.82 20.40 26.29
CA GLU A 71 -12.37 19.32 27.09
C GLU A 71 -12.35 17.96 26.39
N GLN A 72 -12.45 17.95 25.05
CA GLN A 72 -12.34 16.73 24.24
C GLN A 72 -10.95 16.10 24.27
N PHE A 73 -9.93 16.79 24.79
CA PHE A 73 -8.57 16.31 24.98
C PHE A 73 -8.26 15.91 26.42
N ALA A 74 -9.27 15.81 27.29
CA ALA A 74 -9.10 15.32 28.65
C ALA A 74 -8.66 13.85 28.69
N TRP A 75 -7.95 13.45 29.76
CA TRP A 75 -7.46 12.06 29.93
C TRP A 75 -8.54 11.07 30.28
N THR A 76 -9.56 11.52 31.04
CA THR A 76 -10.66 10.66 31.50
C THR A 76 -11.89 10.87 30.64
N TYR A 77 -12.39 9.78 30.09
CA TYR A 77 -13.63 9.78 29.32
C TYR A 77 -14.83 9.89 30.28
N ASN A 78 -15.66 10.90 30.06
CA ASN A 78 -16.97 11.05 30.64
C ASN A 78 -18.00 11.21 29.51
N THR A 79 -19.25 10.84 29.75
CA THR A 79 -20.33 10.98 28.78
C THR A 79 -20.61 12.43 28.39
N GLU A 80 -20.20 13.38 29.21
CA GLU A 80 -20.40 14.82 28.96
C GLU A 80 -19.27 15.41 28.09
N ASN A 81 -17.99 15.00 28.30
CA ASN A 81 -16.85 15.57 27.60
C ASN A 81 -16.42 14.83 26.34
N VAL A 82 -16.92 13.61 26.12
CA VAL A 82 -16.73 12.75 24.93
C VAL A 82 -15.27 12.78 24.44
N THR A 83 -14.32 12.63 25.36
CA THR A 83 -12.90 12.85 25.07
C THR A 83 -12.35 11.90 24.01
N MET A 84 -11.56 12.46 23.06
CA MET A 84 -10.92 11.74 21.96
C MET A 84 -9.51 11.28 22.30
N LEU A 85 -8.86 11.82 23.33
CA LEU A 85 -7.45 11.56 23.63
C LEU A 85 -7.11 10.07 23.80
N PRO A 86 -7.88 9.29 24.59
CA PRO A 86 -7.65 7.84 24.71
C PRO A 86 -7.75 7.12 23.36
N ALA A 87 -8.71 7.51 22.51
CA ALA A 87 -8.90 6.92 21.20
C ALA A 87 -7.74 7.24 20.24
N ILE A 88 -7.17 8.44 20.31
CA ILE A 88 -5.98 8.85 19.53
C ILE A 88 -4.78 7.98 19.94
N ILE A 89 -4.52 7.85 21.25
CA ILE A 89 -3.41 7.04 21.77
C ILE A 89 -3.58 5.58 21.34
N ASN A 90 -4.77 5.02 21.49
CA ASN A 90 -5.07 3.66 21.07
C ASN A 90 -4.89 3.48 19.55
N THR A 91 -5.23 4.48 18.73
CA THR A 91 -5.02 4.44 17.28
C THR A 91 -3.54 4.35 16.94
N VAL A 92 -2.71 5.17 17.56
CA VAL A 92 -1.25 5.14 17.36
C VAL A 92 -0.68 3.78 17.80
N THR A 93 -1.05 3.32 19.00
CA THR A 93 -0.61 2.02 19.53
C THR A 93 -1.04 0.86 18.62
N MET A 94 -2.29 0.86 18.17
CA MET A 94 -2.82 -0.15 17.24
C MET A 94 -2.05 -0.16 15.92
N THR A 95 -1.80 1.03 15.36
CA THR A 95 -1.07 1.18 14.10
C THR A 95 0.35 0.66 14.22
N VAL A 96 1.07 1.07 15.28
CA VAL A 96 2.46 0.61 15.51
C VAL A 96 2.51 -0.90 15.69
N LEU A 97 1.63 -1.48 16.51
CA LEU A 97 1.59 -2.93 16.74
C LEU A 97 1.29 -3.71 15.47
N SER A 98 0.28 -3.28 14.71
CA SER A 98 -0.10 -3.96 13.46
C SER A 98 1.02 -3.91 12.42
N LEU A 99 1.68 -2.75 12.27
CA LEU A 99 2.80 -2.59 11.35
C LEU A 99 4.04 -3.35 11.82
N LEU A 100 4.33 -3.38 13.11
CA LEU A 100 5.46 -4.14 13.67
C LEU A 100 5.35 -5.63 13.37
N LEU A 101 4.13 -6.16 13.32
CA LEU A 101 3.88 -7.54 12.95
C LEU A 101 3.88 -7.75 11.42
N ALA A 102 3.17 -6.90 10.69
CA ALA A 102 2.92 -7.12 9.27
C ALA A 102 4.09 -6.67 8.37
N ALA A 103 4.76 -5.56 8.69
CA ALA A 103 5.77 -5.00 7.78
C ALA A 103 7.01 -5.90 7.65
N PRO A 104 7.61 -6.43 8.71
CA PRO A 104 8.73 -7.37 8.56
C PRO A 104 8.31 -8.61 7.77
N LEU A 105 7.19 -9.23 8.12
CA LEU A 105 6.71 -10.45 7.45
C LEU A 105 6.42 -10.19 5.97
N GLY A 106 5.75 -9.09 5.64
CA GLY A 106 5.42 -8.73 4.26
C GLY A 106 6.65 -8.41 3.41
N ILE A 107 7.60 -7.62 3.96
CA ILE A 107 8.83 -7.24 3.25
C ILE A 107 9.73 -8.46 3.03
N PHE A 108 9.96 -9.29 4.06
CA PHE A 108 10.78 -10.50 3.89
C PHE A 108 10.15 -11.52 2.95
N SER A 109 8.81 -11.66 2.98
CA SER A 109 8.09 -12.48 2.00
C SER A 109 8.28 -11.97 0.58
N ALA A 110 8.20 -10.65 0.36
CA ALA A 110 8.43 -10.04 -0.94
C ALA A 110 9.88 -10.25 -1.43
N ILE A 111 10.87 -10.08 -0.55
CA ILE A 111 12.28 -10.35 -0.88
C ILE A 111 12.45 -11.81 -1.30
N TYR A 112 11.86 -12.74 -0.56
CA TYR A 112 11.91 -14.16 -0.92
C TYR A 112 11.30 -14.42 -2.30
N LEU A 113 10.11 -13.87 -2.57
CA LEU A 113 9.38 -14.08 -3.83
C LEU A 113 10.08 -13.48 -5.05
N VAL A 114 10.81 -12.36 -4.88
CA VAL A 114 11.50 -11.67 -5.99
C VAL A 114 12.88 -12.25 -6.24
N GLU A 115 13.63 -12.47 -5.16
CA GLU A 115 15.07 -12.76 -5.26
C GLU A 115 15.40 -14.26 -5.18
N TYR A 116 14.63 -15.05 -4.44
CA TYR A 116 14.96 -16.46 -4.18
C TYR A 116 14.02 -17.43 -4.89
N ALA A 117 12.76 -17.09 -5.02
CA ALA A 117 11.77 -18.02 -5.51
C ALA A 117 11.90 -18.23 -7.03
N ASN A 118 11.64 -19.45 -7.48
CA ASN A 118 11.56 -19.73 -8.91
C ASN A 118 10.33 -19.04 -9.52
N LYS A 119 10.56 -18.08 -10.40
CA LYS A 119 9.49 -17.27 -11.05
C LYS A 119 8.39 -18.11 -11.73
N ARG A 120 8.71 -19.34 -12.14
CA ARG A 120 7.77 -20.30 -12.77
C ARG A 120 7.23 -21.35 -11.78
N GLY A 121 7.56 -21.25 -10.50
CA GLY A 121 7.13 -22.23 -9.50
C GLY A 121 5.64 -22.10 -9.18
N THR A 122 4.92 -23.20 -9.17
CA THR A 122 3.48 -23.29 -8.82
C THR A 122 3.19 -22.65 -7.45
N LEU A 123 4.10 -22.83 -6.48
CA LEU A 123 3.97 -22.30 -5.13
C LEU A 123 3.99 -20.76 -5.11
N VAL A 124 4.84 -20.14 -5.92
CA VAL A 124 4.90 -18.67 -6.06
C VAL A 124 3.59 -18.13 -6.66
N GLY A 125 3.07 -18.80 -7.68
CA GLY A 125 1.78 -18.47 -8.26
C GLY A 125 0.65 -18.57 -7.24
N LEU A 126 0.62 -19.62 -6.44
CA LEU A 126 -0.37 -19.83 -5.39
C LEU A 126 -0.31 -18.72 -4.32
N ILE A 127 0.89 -18.37 -3.82
CA ILE A 127 1.05 -17.30 -2.83
C ILE A 127 0.52 -15.97 -3.37
N ARG A 128 0.81 -15.63 -4.63
CA ARG A 128 0.33 -14.37 -5.25
C ARG A 128 -1.19 -14.35 -5.38
N ILE A 129 -1.79 -15.43 -5.89
CA ILE A 129 -3.26 -15.55 -6.02
C ILE A 129 -3.91 -15.47 -4.65
N THR A 130 -3.36 -16.15 -3.64
CA THR A 130 -3.87 -16.10 -2.27
C THR A 130 -3.80 -14.68 -1.70
N ALA A 131 -2.68 -13.97 -1.87
CA ALA A 131 -2.52 -12.61 -1.41
C ALA A 131 -3.48 -11.64 -2.12
N GLU A 132 -3.71 -11.83 -3.42
CA GLU A 132 -4.67 -11.04 -4.19
C GLU A 132 -6.10 -11.29 -3.72
N THR A 133 -6.48 -12.55 -3.52
CA THR A 133 -7.79 -12.94 -2.99
C THR A 133 -8.01 -12.36 -1.60
N LEU A 134 -7.03 -12.48 -0.69
CA LEU A 134 -7.09 -11.91 0.65
C LEU A 134 -7.28 -10.39 0.62
N SER A 135 -6.58 -9.67 -0.25
CA SER A 135 -6.73 -8.20 -0.32
C SER A 135 -8.12 -7.73 -0.75
N GLY A 136 -8.91 -8.59 -1.40
CA GLY A 136 -10.29 -8.34 -1.82
C GLY A 136 -11.37 -8.65 -0.76
N ILE A 137 -11.00 -9.29 0.35
CA ILE A 137 -11.96 -9.65 1.40
C ILE A 137 -12.42 -8.40 2.17
N PRO A 138 -13.75 -8.23 2.42
CA PRO A 138 -14.26 -7.14 3.25
C PRO A 138 -13.70 -7.20 4.68
N SER A 139 -13.39 -6.04 5.28
CA SER A 139 -12.74 -5.97 6.60
C SER A 139 -13.56 -6.59 7.73
N ILE A 140 -14.89 -6.57 7.61
CA ILE A 140 -15.78 -7.23 8.58
C ILE A 140 -15.52 -8.74 8.69
N VAL A 141 -15.17 -9.39 7.57
CA VAL A 141 -14.86 -10.84 7.56
C VAL A 141 -13.56 -11.10 8.33
N TYR A 142 -12.55 -10.23 8.17
CA TYR A 142 -11.34 -10.27 9.00
C TYR A 142 -11.65 -10.08 10.48
N GLY A 143 -12.58 -9.17 10.80
CA GLY A 143 -13.06 -8.96 12.16
C GLY A 143 -13.71 -10.20 12.76
N LEU A 144 -14.59 -10.85 12.03
CA LEU A 144 -15.24 -12.09 12.46
C LEU A 144 -14.22 -13.23 12.63
N PHE A 145 -13.29 -13.40 11.68
CA PHE A 145 -12.20 -14.34 11.82
C PHE A 145 -11.35 -14.04 13.06
N GLY A 146 -10.95 -12.79 13.25
CA GLY A 146 -10.15 -12.36 14.39
C GLY A 146 -10.87 -12.59 15.72
N MET A 147 -12.19 -12.32 15.77
CA MET A 147 -13.01 -12.62 16.94
C MET A 147 -13.01 -14.12 17.26
N LEU A 148 -13.23 -14.96 16.27
CA LEU A 148 -13.28 -16.40 16.48
C LEU A 148 -11.90 -16.96 16.85
N PHE A 149 -10.85 -16.56 16.14
CA PHE A 149 -9.53 -17.12 16.32
C PHE A 149 -8.76 -16.47 17.48
N PHE A 150 -8.53 -15.16 17.47
CA PHE A 150 -7.73 -14.51 18.51
C PHE A 150 -8.52 -14.33 19.81
N THR A 151 -9.74 -13.79 19.71
CA THR A 151 -10.51 -13.44 20.92
C THR A 151 -11.06 -14.67 21.62
N LYS A 152 -11.65 -15.64 20.90
CA LYS A 152 -12.27 -16.83 21.51
C LYS A 152 -11.32 -18.02 21.62
N THR A 153 -10.72 -18.47 20.50
CA THR A 153 -9.90 -19.70 20.49
C THR A 153 -8.59 -19.53 21.25
N LEU A 154 -7.85 -18.45 20.98
CA LEU A 154 -6.61 -18.12 21.70
C LEU A 154 -6.87 -17.45 23.06
N LYS A 155 -8.14 -17.21 23.42
CA LYS A 155 -8.57 -16.63 24.71
C LYS A 155 -7.91 -15.28 25.03
N MET A 156 -7.53 -14.51 24.00
CA MET A 156 -6.95 -13.17 24.19
C MET A 156 -8.02 -12.14 24.60
N GLY A 157 -9.31 -12.48 24.53
CA GLY A 157 -10.41 -11.57 24.79
C GLY A 157 -10.47 -10.41 23.80
N TYR A 158 -11.39 -9.47 24.05
CA TYR A 158 -11.36 -8.18 23.34
C TYR A 158 -10.16 -7.37 23.83
N SER A 159 -9.14 -7.23 22.99
CA SER A 159 -7.88 -6.59 23.38
C SER A 159 -7.20 -5.91 22.20
N MET A 160 -6.34 -4.95 22.53
CA MET A 160 -5.51 -4.27 21.53
C MET A 160 -4.65 -5.26 20.74
N MET A 161 -4.15 -6.32 21.39
CA MET A 161 -3.35 -7.35 20.73
C MET A 161 -4.18 -8.19 19.75
N SER A 162 -5.41 -8.59 20.13
CA SER A 162 -6.33 -9.31 19.22
C SER A 162 -6.64 -8.47 17.98
N GLY A 163 -6.90 -7.17 18.18
CA GLY A 163 -7.09 -6.21 17.09
C GLY A 163 -5.85 -6.07 16.21
N ALA A 164 -4.68 -5.90 16.80
CA ALA A 164 -3.42 -5.73 16.08
C ALA A 164 -3.05 -6.96 15.23
N CYS A 165 -3.22 -8.17 15.76
CA CYS A 165 -3.02 -9.41 15.01
C CYS A 165 -3.98 -9.53 13.83
N THR A 166 -5.25 -9.17 14.03
CA THR A 166 -6.26 -9.18 12.96
C THR A 166 -5.91 -8.19 11.86
N LEU A 167 -5.57 -6.96 12.22
CA LEU A 167 -5.13 -5.94 11.26
C LEU A 167 -3.83 -6.32 10.56
N ALA A 168 -2.89 -6.93 11.29
CA ALA A 168 -1.65 -7.41 10.69
C ALA A 168 -1.91 -8.41 9.56
N ILE A 169 -2.80 -9.38 9.76
CA ILE A 169 -3.20 -10.32 8.69
C ILE A 169 -3.86 -9.58 7.53
N MET A 170 -4.70 -8.58 7.80
CA MET A 170 -5.41 -7.81 6.78
C MET A 170 -4.47 -6.96 5.90
N ILE A 171 -3.44 -6.33 6.50
CA ILE A 171 -2.51 -5.44 5.77
C ILE A 171 -1.29 -6.16 5.20
N LEU A 172 -1.00 -7.38 5.66
CA LEU A 172 0.16 -8.17 5.22
C LEU A 172 0.20 -8.38 3.69
N PRO A 173 -0.90 -8.79 3.00
CA PRO A 173 -0.91 -8.92 1.56
C PRO A 173 -0.62 -7.61 0.83
N LEU A 174 -1.12 -6.49 1.34
CA LEU A 174 -0.89 -5.16 0.78
C LEU A 174 0.60 -4.80 0.84
N ILE A 175 1.22 -4.94 2.02
CA ILE A 175 2.65 -4.63 2.21
C ILE A 175 3.52 -5.57 1.35
N MET A 176 3.21 -6.86 1.34
CA MET A 176 3.93 -7.84 0.54
C MET A 176 3.90 -7.50 -0.95
N ARG A 177 2.72 -7.16 -1.49
CA ARG A 177 2.55 -6.83 -2.91
C ARG A 177 3.28 -5.54 -3.28
N THR A 178 3.12 -4.47 -2.52
CA THR A 178 3.79 -3.20 -2.79
C THR A 178 5.32 -3.31 -2.66
N ALA A 179 5.81 -4.08 -1.69
CA ALA A 179 7.23 -4.38 -1.56
C ALA A 179 7.75 -5.24 -2.73
N GLU A 180 6.98 -6.22 -3.21
CA GLU A 180 7.31 -7.01 -4.39
C GLU A 180 7.43 -6.14 -5.64
N GLU A 181 6.48 -5.23 -5.86
CA GLU A 181 6.49 -4.28 -6.98
C GLU A 181 7.70 -3.32 -6.88
N ALA A 182 7.99 -2.81 -5.69
CA ALA A 182 9.14 -1.95 -5.45
C ALA A 182 10.49 -2.67 -5.72
N LEU A 183 10.63 -3.91 -5.29
CA LEU A 183 11.84 -4.72 -5.55
C LEU A 183 12.00 -5.05 -7.04
N LYS A 184 10.91 -5.30 -7.77
CA LYS A 184 10.92 -5.54 -9.21
C LYS A 184 11.24 -4.29 -10.03
N SER A 185 10.94 -3.11 -9.52
CA SER A 185 11.24 -1.84 -10.22
C SER A 185 12.73 -1.51 -10.24
N VAL A 186 13.55 -2.14 -9.39
CA VAL A 186 15.02 -1.97 -9.39
C VAL A 186 15.61 -2.63 -10.64
N PRO A 187 16.36 -1.89 -11.49
CA PRO A 187 16.93 -2.43 -12.72
C PRO A 187 17.86 -3.63 -12.46
N ASP A 188 17.79 -4.64 -13.33
CA ASP A 188 18.63 -5.85 -13.19
C ASP A 188 20.14 -5.53 -13.34
N SER A 189 20.49 -4.45 -14.05
CA SER A 189 21.87 -3.98 -14.17
C SER A 189 22.54 -3.71 -12.82
N TYR A 190 21.80 -3.32 -11.79
CA TYR A 190 22.33 -3.14 -10.43
C TYR A 190 22.77 -4.46 -9.80
N ARG A 191 21.99 -5.52 -10.07
CA ARG A 191 22.31 -6.89 -9.62
C ARG A 191 23.53 -7.43 -10.36
N GLU A 192 23.54 -7.29 -11.69
CA GLU A 192 24.62 -7.73 -12.56
C GLU A 192 25.96 -7.03 -12.23
N ALA A 193 25.94 -5.71 -12.05
CA ALA A 193 27.13 -4.95 -11.66
C ALA A 193 27.69 -5.40 -10.31
N SER A 194 26.80 -5.66 -9.33
CA SER A 194 27.21 -6.15 -8.01
C SER A 194 27.85 -7.54 -8.09
N PHE A 195 27.26 -8.45 -8.85
CA PHE A 195 27.82 -9.78 -9.07
C PHE A 195 29.14 -9.73 -9.85
N GLY A 196 29.24 -8.84 -10.83
CA GLY A 196 30.49 -8.61 -11.59
C GLY A 196 31.63 -8.13 -10.71
N LEU A 197 31.36 -7.40 -9.64
CA LEU A 197 32.32 -7.01 -8.61
C LEU A 197 32.59 -8.09 -7.56
N GLY A 198 32.07 -9.30 -7.74
CA GLY A 198 32.29 -10.44 -6.84
C GLY A 198 31.41 -10.44 -5.57
N ALA A 199 30.38 -9.59 -5.49
CA ALA A 199 29.49 -9.61 -4.34
C ALA A 199 28.57 -10.83 -4.35
N GLY A 200 28.38 -11.48 -3.19
CA GLY A 200 27.42 -12.56 -3.03
C GLY A 200 25.98 -12.05 -3.02
N LYS A 201 25.02 -12.96 -3.27
CA LYS A 201 23.59 -12.66 -3.41
C LYS A 201 23.00 -11.90 -2.22
N LEU A 202 23.27 -12.33 -0.99
CA LEU A 202 22.79 -11.65 0.22
C LEU A 202 23.30 -10.21 0.28
N ARG A 203 24.59 -9.99 0.00
CA ARG A 203 25.17 -8.65 0.01
C ARG A 203 24.53 -7.74 -1.04
N THR A 204 24.31 -8.25 -2.24
CA THR A 204 23.61 -7.53 -3.32
C THR A 204 22.21 -7.13 -2.89
N ILE A 205 21.42 -8.05 -2.31
CA ILE A 205 20.06 -7.77 -1.88
C ILE A 205 20.03 -6.68 -0.81
N PHE A 206 20.76 -6.86 0.30
CA PHE A 206 20.65 -5.96 1.46
C PHE A 206 21.41 -4.64 1.29
N LYS A 207 22.45 -4.57 0.43
CA LYS A 207 23.27 -3.35 0.27
C LYS A 207 22.95 -2.55 -0.98
N ILE A 208 22.27 -3.15 -1.96
CA ILE A 208 22.00 -2.49 -3.25
C ILE A 208 20.51 -2.51 -3.57
N VAL A 209 19.90 -3.71 -3.68
CA VAL A 209 18.52 -3.83 -4.15
C VAL A 209 17.52 -3.27 -3.11
N LEU A 210 17.64 -3.68 -1.86
CA LEU A 210 16.72 -3.24 -0.81
C LEU A 210 16.79 -1.73 -0.56
N PRO A 211 17.97 -1.09 -0.41
CA PRO A 211 18.03 0.37 -0.29
C PRO A 211 17.45 1.11 -1.48
N SER A 212 17.64 0.59 -2.70
CA SER A 212 17.07 1.18 -3.92
C SER A 212 15.54 1.04 -3.97
N ALA A 213 14.97 -0.01 -3.36
CA ALA A 213 13.53 -0.26 -3.30
C ALA A 213 12.84 0.45 -2.12
N VAL A 214 13.59 0.96 -1.12
CA VAL A 214 13.04 1.59 0.10
C VAL A 214 11.95 2.63 -0.19
N PRO A 215 12.09 3.58 -1.15
CA PRO A 215 11.04 4.55 -1.40
C PRO A 215 9.69 3.91 -1.78
N GLY A 216 9.72 2.86 -2.61
CA GLY A 216 8.51 2.12 -2.99
C GLY A 216 7.94 1.29 -1.84
N ILE A 217 8.80 0.66 -1.03
CA ILE A 217 8.37 -0.07 0.17
C ILE A 217 7.72 0.87 1.18
N LEU A 218 8.31 2.05 1.42
CA LEU A 218 7.74 3.06 2.32
C LEU A 218 6.36 3.53 1.85
N SER A 219 6.17 3.71 0.54
CA SER A 219 4.85 4.04 0.00
C SER A 219 3.79 3.00 0.35
N GLY A 220 4.15 1.70 0.29
CA GLY A 220 3.29 0.61 0.71
C GLY A 220 2.98 0.62 2.21
N VAL A 221 3.97 0.91 3.05
CA VAL A 221 3.79 1.03 4.51
C VAL A 221 2.89 2.21 4.86
N ILE A 222 3.06 3.36 4.18
CA ILE A 222 2.19 4.54 4.38
C ILE A 222 0.75 4.22 3.99
N LEU A 223 0.54 3.52 2.87
CA LEU A 223 -0.79 3.10 2.44
C LEU A 223 -1.44 2.14 3.45
N ALA A 224 -0.66 1.18 3.97
CA ALA A 224 -1.12 0.27 5.03
C ALA A 224 -1.45 1.03 6.32
N THR A 225 -0.66 2.04 6.69
CA THR A 225 -0.93 2.92 7.85
C THR A 225 -2.28 3.60 7.70
N GLY A 226 -2.55 4.22 6.55
CA GLY A 226 -3.84 4.87 6.29
C GLY A 226 -5.03 3.90 6.42
N ARG A 227 -4.86 2.66 5.93
CA ARG A 227 -5.88 1.62 6.07
C ARG A 227 -6.14 1.23 7.53
N VAL A 228 -5.09 1.07 8.34
CA VAL A 228 -5.22 0.74 9.77
C VAL A 228 -5.89 1.86 10.55
N VAL A 229 -5.48 3.12 10.33
CA VAL A 229 -6.03 4.29 11.04
C VAL A 229 -7.54 4.46 10.79
N GLY A 230 -8.00 4.16 9.57
CA GLY A 230 -9.41 4.25 9.20
C GLY A 230 -10.25 3.00 9.51
N GLU A 231 -9.64 1.92 10.02
CA GLU A 231 -10.35 0.65 10.22
C GLU A 231 -11.29 0.70 11.40
N THR A 232 -12.54 0.33 11.16
CA THR A 232 -13.62 0.32 12.15
C THR A 232 -14.20 -1.09 12.33
N ALA A 233 -14.64 -1.72 11.24
CA ALA A 233 -15.43 -2.95 11.30
C ALA A 233 -14.66 -4.12 11.92
N ALA A 234 -13.40 -4.33 11.54
CA ALA A 234 -12.59 -5.41 12.11
C ALA A 234 -12.32 -5.20 13.61
N LEU A 235 -12.11 -3.95 14.04
CA LEU A 235 -11.77 -3.62 15.42
C LEU A 235 -12.97 -3.71 16.38
N LEU A 236 -14.17 -3.46 15.92
CA LEU A 236 -15.40 -3.68 16.72
C LEU A 236 -15.49 -5.10 17.24
N PHE A 237 -15.07 -6.08 16.45
CA PHE A 237 -15.13 -7.50 16.81
C PHE A 237 -13.88 -8.02 17.52
N THR A 238 -12.79 -7.26 17.60
CA THR A 238 -11.50 -7.76 18.11
C THR A 238 -10.90 -6.91 19.23
N ALA A 239 -10.84 -5.58 19.06
CA ALA A 239 -10.30 -4.67 20.07
C ALA A 239 -11.36 -4.20 21.09
N GLY A 240 -12.62 -4.17 20.68
CA GLY A 240 -13.75 -3.73 21.50
C GLY A 240 -13.98 -2.22 21.45
N THR A 241 -14.80 -1.70 22.37
CA THR A 241 -15.36 -0.35 22.31
C THR A 241 -15.16 0.47 23.57
N ILE A 242 -14.32 0.04 24.51
CA ILE A 242 -14.13 0.74 25.79
C ILE A 242 -13.31 2.03 25.58
N ALA A 243 -13.82 3.15 26.09
CA ALA A 243 -13.22 4.47 25.95
C ALA A 243 -12.18 4.74 27.07
N LYS A 244 -11.07 4.03 27.04
CA LYS A 244 -9.93 4.25 27.93
C LYS A 244 -8.63 4.12 27.15
N VAL A 245 -7.53 4.64 27.68
CA VAL A 245 -6.20 4.25 27.21
C VAL A 245 -6.00 2.79 27.59
N ALA A 246 -5.85 1.93 26.60
CA ALA A 246 -5.83 0.48 26.78
C ALA A 246 -4.39 -0.05 26.82
N GLY A 247 -4.13 -0.99 27.73
CA GLY A 247 -2.95 -1.85 27.66
C GLY A 247 -3.06 -2.86 26.52
N LEU A 248 -2.00 -3.63 26.29
CA LEU A 248 -1.94 -4.59 25.19
C LEU A 248 -3.05 -5.65 25.25
N MET A 249 -3.39 -6.12 26.44
CA MET A 249 -4.42 -7.14 26.68
C MET A 249 -5.76 -6.54 27.12
N ASP A 250 -5.87 -5.23 27.13
CA ASP A 250 -7.12 -4.52 27.46
C ASP A 250 -7.92 -4.20 26.20
N SER A 251 -9.24 -4.10 26.41
CA SER A 251 -10.15 -3.57 25.41
C SER A 251 -10.01 -2.05 25.32
N GLY A 252 -9.89 -1.54 24.10
CA GLY A 252 -9.81 -0.11 23.83
C GLY A 252 -10.28 0.21 22.42
N ARG A 253 -10.97 1.34 22.27
CA ARG A 253 -11.42 1.81 20.96
C ARG A 253 -10.41 2.75 20.32
N THR A 254 -10.24 2.59 19.00
CA THR A 254 -9.51 3.53 18.14
C THR A 254 -10.38 4.74 17.80
N LEU A 255 -9.78 5.77 17.18
CA LEU A 255 -10.50 6.99 16.80
C LEU A 255 -11.65 6.70 15.81
N ALA A 256 -11.43 5.82 14.82
CA ALA A 256 -12.46 5.42 13.88
C ALA A 256 -13.63 4.70 14.58
N VAL A 257 -13.35 3.78 15.51
CA VAL A 257 -14.36 3.11 16.33
C VAL A 257 -15.05 4.09 17.27
N HIS A 258 -14.31 5.09 17.80
CA HIS A 258 -14.87 6.13 18.66
C HIS A 258 -15.91 6.99 17.91
N MET A 259 -15.56 7.42 16.71
CA MET A 259 -16.48 8.17 15.84
C MET A 259 -17.73 7.36 15.51
N TYR A 260 -17.55 6.07 15.16
CA TYR A 260 -18.67 5.17 14.86
C TYR A 260 -19.59 4.95 16.08
N ALA A 261 -19.02 4.87 17.29
CA ALA A 261 -19.80 4.66 18.50
C ALA A 261 -20.59 5.91 18.96
N LEU A 262 -20.26 7.09 18.43
CA LEU A 262 -20.91 8.36 18.73
C LEU A 262 -21.91 8.81 17.64
N SER A 263 -21.85 8.19 16.46
CA SER A 263 -22.77 8.49 15.35
C SER A 263 -24.08 7.74 15.48
#